data_87e30c0116b74f2ea335762b6e69f8ce
#
_entry.id   87e30c0116b74f2ea335762b6e69f8ce
#
_cell.length_a   1.000
_cell.length_b   1.000
_cell.length_c   1.000
_cell.angle_alpha   90.00
_cell.angle_beta   90.00
_cell.angle_gamma   90.00
#
_symmetry.space_group_name_H-M   'P 1'
#
loop_
_entity.id
_entity.type
_entity.pdbx_description
1 polymer ?
#
loop_
_entity_poly.entity_id
_entity_poly.type
_entity_poly.pdbx_seq_one_letter_code
_entity_poly.pdbx_strand_id
1 'polypeptide(L)'
;MNEVTLQGYIRDIGFSHDIGNVEYGKANLICTGSNGKEDDIISLRFKKFSNRYNEGDLIEISGNLRSYSQKFENNKNKVEIYVFTYFDIPSILEKNKILLDGNICRMGKLNISKYGKKYIHFTLANNIFTPGGKKLNNYIPCTVYSELAEEIAEKYNVKDYIQICGDIHSHTYKKYMPDNSIEYRIAHEVVVKEYK
;
A
#
# COMPACT_ATOMS: atom_id res chain seq x y z
N MET A 1 8.55 9.10 -8.34
CA MET A 1 8.08 7.82 -8.95
C MET A 1 7.05 7.19 -8.02
N ASN A 2 6.03 6.53 -8.57
CA ASN A 2 5.03 5.78 -7.79
C ASN A 2 4.33 4.83 -8.77
N GLU A 3 4.85 3.63 -8.85
CA GLU A 3 4.41 2.62 -9.80
C GLU A 3 4.12 1.32 -9.06
N VAL A 4 2.98 0.73 -9.36
CA VAL A 4 2.50 -0.52 -8.77
C VAL A 4 2.09 -1.45 -9.88
N THR A 5 2.55 -2.69 -9.84
CA THR A 5 2.14 -3.78 -10.72
C THR A 5 1.72 -4.97 -9.87
N LEU A 6 0.50 -5.45 -10.04
CA LEU A 6 -0.06 -6.55 -9.26
C LEU A 6 -0.80 -7.54 -10.16
N GLN A 7 -0.81 -8.80 -9.74
CA GLN A 7 -1.64 -9.87 -10.28
C GLN A 7 -2.44 -10.51 -9.14
N GLY A 8 -3.74 -10.74 -9.35
CA GLY A 8 -4.59 -11.38 -8.35
C GLY A 8 -6.03 -11.56 -8.82
N TYR A 9 -6.84 -12.15 -7.96
CA TYR A 9 -8.26 -12.35 -8.19
C TYR A 9 -9.05 -11.15 -7.69
N ILE A 10 -9.84 -10.52 -8.55
CA ILE A 10 -10.68 -9.37 -8.16
C ILE A 10 -11.91 -9.83 -7.37
N ARG A 11 -12.22 -9.12 -6.27
CA ARG A 11 -13.34 -9.40 -5.35
C ARG A 11 -13.95 -8.10 -4.85
N ASP A 12 -15.18 -8.19 -4.33
CA ASP A 12 -15.91 -7.11 -3.66
C ASP A 12 -16.04 -5.85 -4.52
N ILE A 13 -16.33 -6.04 -5.80
CA ILE A 13 -16.49 -4.94 -6.75
C ILE A 13 -17.72 -4.11 -6.37
N GLY A 14 -17.55 -2.81 -6.19
CA GLY A 14 -18.64 -1.94 -5.79
C GLY A 14 -18.37 -0.45 -5.99
N PHE A 15 -19.36 0.34 -5.64
CA PHE A 15 -19.27 1.80 -5.62
C PHE A 15 -18.38 2.29 -4.48
N SER A 16 -17.62 3.33 -4.73
CA SER A 16 -16.80 4.01 -3.73
C SER A 16 -17.32 5.41 -3.39
N HIS A 17 -17.30 6.33 -4.33
CA HIS A 17 -17.72 7.72 -4.16
C HIS A 17 -17.77 8.45 -5.51
N ASP A 18 -18.35 9.64 -5.52
CA ASP A 18 -18.35 10.55 -6.67
C ASP A 18 -17.45 11.76 -6.42
N ILE A 19 -16.78 12.24 -7.47
CA ILE A 19 -16.11 13.53 -7.47
C ILE A 19 -16.60 14.32 -8.69
N GLY A 20 -17.42 15.33 -8.46
CA GLY A 20 -18.15 16.01 -9.53
C GLY A 20 -19.05 15.02 -10.28
N ASN A 21 -18.87 14.93 -11.60
CA ASN A 21 -19.64 14.00 -12.45
C ASN A 21 -18.88 12.68 -12.72
N VAL A 22 -17.84 12.38 -11.95
CA VAL A 22 -17.03 11.16 -12.12
C VAL A 22 -17.29 10.21 -10.96
N GLU A 23 -17.85 9.05 -11.28
CA GLU A 23 -18.05 7.95 -10.35
C GLU A 23 -16.77 7.14 -10.17
N TYR A 24 -16.45 6.78 -8.92
CA TYR A 24 -15.32 5.93 -8.55
C TYR A 24 -15.79 4.62 -7.98
N GLY A 25 -15.17 3.54 -8.43
CA GLY A 25 -15.35 2.19 -7.92
C GLY A 25 -14.30 1.80 -6.89
N LYS A 26 -14.60 0.73 -6.20
CA LYS A 26 -13.68 0.01 -5.29
C LYS A 26 -13.73 -1.49 -5.56
N ALA A 27 -12.66 -2.17 -5.24
CA ALA A 27 -12.60 -3.63 -5.21
C ALA A 27 -11.46 -4.05 -4.26
N ASN A 28 -11.35 -5.35 -4.00
CA ASN A 28 -10.20 -5.98 -3.42
C ASN A 28 -9.51 -6.84 -4.46
N LEU A 29 -8.18 -6.86 -4.47
CA LEU A 29 -7.37 -7.79 -5.25
C LEU A 29 -6.76 -8.80 -4.30
N ILE A 30 -7.07 -10.07 -4.49
CA ILE A 30 -6.51 -11.17 -3.71
C ILE A 30 -5.25 -11.65 -4.42
N CYS A 31 -4.10 -11.25 -3.90
CA CYS A 31 -2.80 -11.66 -4.43
C CYS A 31 -2.33 -12.90 -3.70
N THR A 32 -2.09 -13.98 -4.43
CA THR A 32 -1.70 -15.26 -3.85
C THR A 32 -0.38 -15.14 -3.10
N GLY A 33 -0.41 -15.54 -1.83
CA GLY A 33 0.78 -15.59 -0.99
C GLY A 33 1.81 -16.59 -1.51
N SER A 34 3.08 -16.23 -1.48
CA SER A 34 4.17 -17.11 -1.86
C SER A 34 4.58 -18.01 -0.70
N ASN A 35 4.96 -19.25 -1.00
CA ASN A 35 5.55 -20.19 -0.03
C ASN A 35 4.65 -20.52 1.19
N GLY A 36 3.34 -20.70 0.98
CA GLY A 36 2.40 -21.07 2.04
C GLY A 36 2.05 -19.94 3.00
N LYS A 37 2.33 -18.69 2.63
CA LYS A 37 1.82 -17.50 3.33
C LYS A 37 0.35 -17.28 2.99
N GLU A 38 -0.35 -16.59 3.87
CA GLU A 38 -1.71 -16.11 3.61
C GLU A 38 -1.73 -15.18 2.40
N ASP A 39 -2.87 -15.16 1.69
CA ASP A 39 -3.08 -14.27 0.56
C ASP A 39 -3.13 -12.81 1.03
N ASP A 40 -2.56 -11.93 0.21
CA ASP A 40 -2.64 -10.50 0.44
C ASP A 40 -3.95 -9.93 -0.13
N ILE A 41 -4.68 -9.17 0.67
CA ILE A 41 -5.91 -8.48 0.28
C ILE A 41 -5.58 -7.02 0.02
N ILE A 42 -5.45 -6.62 -1.24
CA ILE A 42 -5.05 -5.27 -1.62
C ILE A 42 -6.26 -4.47 -2.06
N SER A 43 -6.53 -3.37 -1.35
CA SER A 43 -7.64 -2.46 -1.68
C SER A 43 -7.37 -1.69 -2.97
N LEU A 44 -8.33 -1.71 -3.89
CA LEU A 44 -8.28 -0.98 -5.15
C LEU A 44 -9.27 0.19 -5.16
N ARG A 45 -8.92 1.25 -5.90
CA ARG A 45 -9.81 2.34 -6.31
C ARG A 45 -9.57 2.64 -7.78
N PHE A 46 -10.64 2.98 -8.50
CA PHE A 46 -10.58 3.25 -9.95
C PHE A 46 -11.70 4.21 -10.36
N LYS A 47 -11.54 4.91 -11.48
CA LYS A 47 -12.66 5.64 -12.10
C LYS A 47 -13.69 4.62 -12.59
N LYS A 48 -14.96 5.06 -12.69
CA LYS A 48 -16.06 4.19 -13.12
C LYS A 48 -15.66 3.31 -14.29
N PHE A 49 -15.97 2.10 -14.11
CA PHE A 49 -15.52 1.00 -14.88
C PHE A 49 -16.67 0.49 -15.74
N SER A 50 -16.46 0.44 -17.04
CA SER A 50 -17.35 -0.33 -17.90
C SER A 50 -17.07 -1.81 -17.64
N ASN A 51 -18.01 -2.54 -17.07
CA ASN A 51 -18.11 -3.99 -16.82
C ASN A 51 -17.09 -4.92 -17.54
N ARG A 52 -15.78 -4.66 -17.33
CA ARG A 52 -14.72 -5.45 -17.98
C ARG A 52 -14.37 -6.71 -17.22
N TYR A 53 -14.59 -6.73 -15.90
CA TYR A 53 -14.21 -7.82 -15.02
C TYR A 53 -15.37 -8.27 -14.15
N ASN A 54 -15.42 -9.56 -13.88
CA ASN A 54 -16.38 -10.17 -12.99
C ASN A 54 -15.70 -10.56 -11.68
N GLU A 55 -16.51 -10.74 -10.64
CA GLU A 55 -16.05 -11.31 -9.39
C GLU A 55 -15.32 -12.63 -9.66
N GLY A 56 -14.07 -12.72 -9.21
CA GLY A 56 -13.25 -13.91 -9.35
C GLY A 56 -12.35 -13.98 -10.56
N ASP A 57 -12.41 -13.01 -11.45
CA ASP A 57 -11.46 -12.97 -12.56
C ASP A 57 -10.02 -12.79 -12.05
N LEU A 58 -9.09 -13.53 -12.65
CA LEU A 58 -7.66 -13.31 -12.47
C LEU A 58 -7.24 -12.14 -13.38
N ILE A 59 -6.76 -11.06 -12.77
CA ILE A 59 -6.40 -9.84 -13.48
C ILE A 59 -4.99 -9.38 -13.16
N GLU A 60 -4.42 -8.64 -14.07
CA GLU A 60 -3.19 -7.89 -13.89
C GLU A 60 -3.52 -6.41 -13.95
N ILE A 61 -2.93 -5.63 -13.04
CA ILE A 61 -3.16 -4.20 -12.96
C ILE A 61 -1.86 -3.43 -12.82
N SER A 62 -1.88 -2.22 -13.33
CA SER A 62 -0.91 -1.17 -12.99
C SER A 62 -1.61 0.00 -12.32
N GLY A 63 -0.85 0.80 -11.57
CA GLY A 63 -1.42 1.95 -10.88
C GLY A 63 -0.42 2.70 -10.01
N ASN A 64 -0.99 3.49 -9.10
CA ASN A 64 -0.22 4.23 -8.10
C ASN A 64 -0.67 3.84 -6.69
N LEU A 65 0.29 3.72 -5.78
CA LEU A 65 -0.01 3.54 -4.37
C LEU A 65 -0.41 4.89 -3.75
N ARG A 66 -1.57 4.93 -3.12
CA ARG A 66 -2.12 6.13 -2.48
C ARG A 66 -2.46 5.87 -1.04
N SER A 67 -2.44 6.91 -0.25
CA SER A 67 -2.90 6.86 1.14
C SER A 67 -4.06 7.82 1.37
N TYR A 68 -4.96 7.41 2.24
CA TYR A 68 -6.03 8.23 2.76
C TYR A 68 -5.94 8.29 4.28
N SER A 69 -5.95 9.52 4.82
CA SER A 69 -5.93 9.73 6.27
C SER A 69 -7.30 10.17 6.74
N GLN A 70 -7.94 9.35 7.55
CA GLN A 70 -9.19 9.70 8.23
C GLN A 70 -8.88 10.21 9.63
N LYS A 71 -9.33 11.42 9.94
CA LYS A 71 -9.27 11.98 11.28
C LYS A 71 -10.53 11.58 12.04
N PHE A 72 -10.37 11.09 13.25
CA PHE A 72 -11.44 10.83 14.18
C PHE A 72 -11.48 11.91 15.26
N GLU A 73 -12.66 12.12 15.90
CA GLU A 73 -12.88 13.14 16.93
C GLU A 73 -11.93 13.05 18.13
N ASN A 74 -11.35 11.88 18.37
CA ASN A 74 -10.37 11.65 19.44
C ASN A 74 -8.90 11.92 19.04
N ASN A 75 -8.66 12.73 18.00
CA ASN A 75 -7.34 13.05 17.42
C ASN A 75 -6.52 11.83 16.94
N LYS A 76 -7.13 10.66 16.81
CA LYS A 76 -6.49 9.49 16.20
C LYS A 76 -6.67 9.54 14.71
N ASN A 77 -5.57 9.42 13.98
CA ASN A 77 -5.58 9.31 12.52
C ASN A 77 -5.50 7.83 12.13
N LYS A 78 -6.35 7.40 11.20
CA LYS A 78 -6.22 6.12 10.50
C LYS A 78 -5.68 6.41 9.11
N VAL A 79 -4.55 5.80 8.75
CA VAL A 79 -4.02 5.84 7.39
C VAL A 79 -4.41 4.52 6.73
N GLU A 80 -5.11 4.61 5.63
CA GLU A 80 -5.41 3.48 4.74
C GLU A 80 -4.62 3.65 3.46
N ILE A 81 -4.05 2.55 2.96
CA ILE A 81 -3.36 2.52 1.69
C ILE A 81 -4.23 1.75 0.70
N TYR A 82 -4.23 2.20 -0.53
CA TYR A 82 -4.91 1.56 -1.64
C TYR A 82 -4.15 1.78 -2.94
N VAL A 83 -4.34 0.90 -3.89
CA VAL A 83 -3.84 1.09 -5.26
C VAL A 83 -4.91 1.79 -6.08
N PHE A 84 -4.57 2.94 -6.64
CA PHE A 84 -5.40 3.59 -7.65
C PHE A 84 -4.98 3.04 -9.01
N THR A 85 -5.81 2.16 -9.56
CA THR A 85 -5.51 1.48 -10.82
C THR A 85 -6.19 2.14 -12.01
N TYR A 86 -5.52 2.05 -13.15
CA TYR A 86 -6.04 2.43 -14.47
C TYR A 86 -6.49 1.20 -15.26
N PHE A 87 -6.30 -0.01 -14.71
CA PHE A 87 -6.55 -1.30 -15.37
C PHE A 87 -5.80 -1.47 -16.71
N ASP A 88 -4.72 -0.76 -16.88
CA ASP A 88 -3.83 -0.98 -18.01
C ASP A 88 -3.03 -2.27 -17.75
N ILE A 89 -2.88 -3.08 -18.80
CA ILE A 89 -2.06 -4.28 -18.73
C ILE A 89 -0.60 -3.84 -18.63
N PRO A 90 0.11 -4.20 -17.56
CA PRO A 90 1.52 -3.85 -17.45
C PRO A 90 2.35 -4.54 -18.53
N SER A 91 3.34 -3.84 -19.04
CA SER A 91 4.27 -4.37 -20.03
C SER A 91 5.24 -5.42 -19.47
N ILE A 92 5.29 -5.55 -18.14
CA ILE A 92 6.19 -6.46 -17.40
C ILE A 92 5.34 -7.25 -16.42
N LEU A 93 5.37 -8.58 -16.55
CA LEU A 93 4.62 -9.55 -15.74
C LEU A 93 5.30 -9.80 -14.37
N GLU A 94 5.42 -8.78 -13.55
CA GLU A 94 5.84 -8.96 -12.17
C GLU A 94 4.60 -8.96 -11.26
N LYS A 95 4.37 -10.08 -10.57
CA LYS A 95 3.12 -10.38 -9.87
C LYS A 95 2.82 -9.47 -8.67
N ASN A 96 3.84 -8.90 -8.05
CA ASN A 96 3.72 -7.93 -6.97
C ASN A 96 5.00 -7.09 -6.96
N LYS A 97 4.94 -5.89 -7.52
CA LYS A 97 6.07 -4.97 -7.57
C LYS A 97 5.64 -3.54 -7.31
N ILE A 98 6.37 -2.91 -6.42
CA ILE A 98 6.21 -1.51 -6.05
C ILE A 98 7.52 -0.77 -6.31
N LEU A 99 7.45 0.33 -7.06
CA LEU A 99 8.54 1.28 -7.22
C LEU A 99 8.09 2.64 -6.68
N LEU A 100 8.76 3.11 -5.63
CA LEU A 100 8.43 4.38 -4.98
C LEU A 100 9.67 5.23 -4.76
N ASP A 101 9.46 6.53 -4.76
CA ASP A 101 10.44 7.49 -4.25
C ASP A 101 9.77 8.50 -3.32
N GLY A 102 10.57 9.16 -2.52
CA GLY A 102 10.08 10.21 -1.64
C GLY A 102 11.03 10.50 -0.47
N ASN A 103 10.54 11.33 0.44
CA ASN A 103 11.30 11.65 1.64
C ASN A 103 10.80 10.81 2.83
N ILE A 104 11.72 10.34 3.63
CA ILE A 104 11.40 9.68 4.89
C ILE A 104 10.81 10.70 5.84
N CYS A 105 9.53 10.60 6.16
CA CYS A 105 8.87 11.54 7.08
C CYS A 105 8.80 11.02 8.53
N ARG A 106 9.00 9.72 8.71
CA ARG A 106 9.09 9.07 10.02
C ARG A 106 10.03 7.88 9.92
N MET A 107 10.89 7.72 10.92
CA MET A 107 11.83 6.60 11.03
C MET A 107 11.66 5.95 12.41
N GLY A 108 11.47 4.64 12.43
CA GLY A 108 11.47 3.84 13.65
C GLY A 108 12.89 3.55 14.15
N LYS A 109 12.99 2.84 15.25
CA LYS A 109 14.27 2.26 15.70
C LYS A 109 14.46 0.90 15.04
N LEU A 110 15.72 0.50 14.87
CA LEU A 110 16.07 -0.87 14.52
C LEU A 110 15.61 -1.81 15.65
N ASN A 111 14.87 -2.84 15.30
CA ASN A 111 14.30 -3.80 16.23
C ASN A 111 14.70 -5.22 15.83
N ILE A 112 14.52 -6.16 16.76
CA ILE A 112 14.73 -7.58 16.53
C ILE A 112 13.40 -8.29 16.77
N SER A 113 12.94 -9.07 15.80
CA SER A 113 11.72 -9.88 15.95
C SER A 113 11.94 -11.04 16.92
N LYS A 114 10.87 -11.67 17.38
CA LYS A 114 10.92 -12.87 18.20
C LYS A 114 11.67 -14.06 17.56
N TYR A 115 11.89 -14.01 16.26
CA TYR A 115 12.64 -15.00 15.48
C TYR A 115 14.09 -14.56 15.21
N GLY A 116 14.59 -13.52 15.88
CA GLY A 116 15.95 -13.01 15.71
C GLY A 116 16.17 -12.17 14.45
N LYS A 117 15.14 -11.90 13.65
CA LYS A 117 15.25 -11.13 12.41
C LYS A 117 15.21 -9.63 12.71
N LYS A 118 16.23 -8.89 12.31
CA LYS A 118 16.29 -7.43 12.41
C LYS A 118 15.27 -6.79 11.46
N TYR A 119 14.65 -5.70 11.88
CA TYR A 119 13.73 -4.94 11.04
C TYR A 119 13.63 -3.48 11.47
N ILE A 120 13.27 -2.63 10.52
CA ILE A 120 12.96 -1.23 10.75
C ILE A 120 11.70 -0.84 9.99
N HIS A 121 10.88 0.00 10.64
CA HIS A 121 9.74 0.63 9.99
C HIS A 121 10.02 2.08 9.71
N PHE A 122 9.64 2.57 8.55
CA PHE A 122 9.63 3.99 8.25
C PHE A 122 8.39 4.38 7.44
N THR A 123 8.09 5.66 7.36
CA THR A 123 7.01 6.18 6.53
C THR A 123 7.62 7.05 5.44
N LEU A 124 7.29 6.72 4.19
CA LEU A 124 7.71 7.45 3.01
C LEU A 124 6.64 8.48 2.64
N ALA A 125 6.99 9.74 2.53
CA ALA A 125 6.16 10.79 1.98
C ALA A 125 6.40 10.86 0.47
N ASN A 126 5.51 10.21 -0.29
CA ASN A 126 5.49 10.24 -1.75
C ASN A 126 4.43 11.24 -2.23
N ASN A 127 4.86 12.24 -2.97
CA ASN A 127 3.97 13.27 -3.50
C ASN A 127 3.74 13.06 -4.99
N ILE A 128 2.49 12.94 -5.38
CA ILE A 128 2.09 12.88 -6.78
C ILE A 128 1.24 14.09 -7.17
N PHE A 129 1.28 14.48 -8.43
CA PHE A 129 0.42 15.53 -8.98
C PHE A 129 -0.66 14.89 -9.85
N THR A 130 -1.89 15.34 -9.67
CA THR A 130 -2.99 14.97 -10.57
C THR A 130 -2.82 15.68 -11.91
N PRO A 131 -3.47 15.21 -12.99
CA PRO A 131 -3.47 15.93 -14.28
C PRO A 131 -3.95 17.38 -14.18
N GLY A 132 -4.77 17.71 -13.17
CA GLY A 132 -5.21 19.10 -12.87
C GLY A 132 -4.25 19.89 -11.97
N GLY A 133 -3.01 19.42 -11.77
CA GLY A 133 -1.98 20.12 -10.97
C GLY A 133 -2.16 20.05 -9.45
N LYS A 134 -3.19 19.38 -8.94
CA LYS A 134 -3.40 19.20 -7.50
C LYS A 134 -2.36 18.22 -6.95
N LYS A 135 -1.63 18.65 -5.91
CA LYS A 135 -0.70 17.81 -5.16
C LYS A 135 -1.48 16.86 -4.25
N LEU A 136 -1.17 15.56 -4.34
CA LEU A 136 -1.61 14.53 -3.41
C LEU A 136 -0.41 14.08 -2.58
N ASN A 137 -0.54 14.19 -1.26
CA ASN A 137 0.48 13.73 -0.32
C ASN A 137 0.11 12.32 0.12
N ASN A 138 0.97 11.35 -0.17
CA ASN A 138 0.80 9.97 0.25
C ASN A 138 1.82 9.66 1.33
N TYR A 139 1.38 9.01 2.38
CA TYR A 139 2.21 8.55 3.50
C TYR A 139 2.17 7.03 3.50
N ILE A 140 3.23 6.42 3.00
CA ILE A 140 3.30 4.99 2.76
C ILE A 140 4.14 4.32 3.85
N PRO A 141 3.55 3.44 4.69
CA PRO A 141 4.30 2.62 5.62
C PRO A 141 5.19 1.64 4.86
N CYS A 142 6.47 1.61 5.25
CA CYS A 142 7.47 0.72 4.70
C CYS A 142 8.13 -0.06 5.82
N THR A 143 8.43 -1.34 5.55
CA THR A 143 9.16 -2.22 6.45
C THR A 143 10.34 -2.81 5.72
N VAL A 144 11.48 -2.88 6.39
CA VAL A 144 12.73 -3.45 5.88
C VAL A 144 13.21 -4.49 6.84
N TYR A 145 13.78 -5.58 6.33
CA TYR A 145 14.24 -6.71 7.12
C TYR A 145 15.72 -7.02 6.89
N SER A 146 16.32 -7.71 7.86
CA SER A 146 17.66 -8.30 7.80
C SER A 146 18.76 -7.25 7.64
N GLU A 147 19.80 -7.53 6.87
CA GLU A 147 20.96 -6.64 6.64
C GLU A 147 20.53 -5.29 6.04
N LEU A 148 19.58 -5.31 5.11
CA LEU A 148 19.05 -4.09 4.51
C LEU A 148 18.43 -3.14 5.54
N ALA A 149 17.87 -3.66 6.66
CA ALA A 149 17.34 -2.83 7.74
C ALA A 149 18.46 -2.11 8.52
N GLU A 150 19.63 -2.74 8.69
CA GLU A 150 20.79 -2.13 9.32
C GLU A 150 21.38 -1.05 8.42
N GLU A 151 21.58 -1.35 7.13
CA GLU A 151 22.10 -0.38 6.16
C GLU A 151 21.22 0.88 6.08
N ILE A 152 19.88 0.72 6.02
CA ILE A 152 18.97 1.87 5.98
C ILE A 152 19.00 2.63 7.30
N ALA A 153 19.06 1.94 8.45
CA ALA A 153 19.13 2.58 9.76
C ALA A 153 20.42 3.41 9.97
N GLU A 154 21.52 2.98 9.36
CA GLU A 154 22.82 3.68 9.44
C GLU A 154 22.92 4.84 8.45
N LYS A 155 22.39 4.65 7.22
CA LYS A 155 22.58 5.56 6.10
C LYS A 155 21.57 6.70 6.03
N TYR A 156 20.33 6.47 6.44
CA TYR A 156 19.22 7.41 6.24
C TYR A 156 18.62 7.94 7.53
N ASN A 157 18.15 9.18 7.46
CA ASN A 157 17.47 9.88 8.52
C ASN A 157 16.12 10.44 8.04
N VAL A 158 15.32 10.95 8.98
CA VAL A 158 14.11 11.71 8.65
C VAL A 158 14.47 12.93 7.80
N LYS A 159 13.75 13.15 6.73
CA LYS A 159 13.87 14.12 5.63
C LYS A 159 14.74 13.66 4.47
N ASP A 160 15.53 12.60 4.60
CA ASP A 160 16.32 12.10 3.48
C ASP A 160 15.42 11.56 2.37
N TYR A 161 15.85 11.72 1.15
CA TYR A 161 15.20 11.17 -0.03
C TYR A 161 15.71 9.77 -0.31
N ILE A 162 14.79 8.86 -0.64
CA ILE A 162 15.12 7.48 -0.97
C ILE A 162 14.22 6.98 -2.11
N GLN A 163 14.78 6.15 -2.97
CA GLN A 163 14.04 5.34 -3.93
C GLN A 163 14.03 3.89 -3.44
N ILE A 164 12.88 3.26 -3.49
CA ILE A 164 12.70 1.88 -3.03
C ILE A 164 12.02 1.03 -4.07
N CYS A 165 12.38 -0.25 -4.10
CA CYS A 165 11.69 -1.32 -4.77
C CYS A 165 11.25 -2.35 -3.73
N GLY A 166 10.05 -2.91 -3.85
CA GLY A 166 9.53 -3.89 -2.91
C GLY A 166 8.18 -4.46 -3.33
N ASP A 167 7.56 -5.14 -2.41
CA ASP A 167 6.22 -5.73 -2.56
C ASP A 167 5.25 -5.07 -1.60
N ILE A 168 3.96 -5.02 -1.95
CA ILE A 168 2.90 -4.65 -1.00
C ILE A 168 2.37 -5.92 -0.33
N HIS A 169 2.21 -5.83 0.99
CA HIS A 169 1.61 -6.89 1.79
C HIS A 169 0.49 -6.36 2.65
N SER A 170 -0.44 -7.25 2.97
CA SER A 170 -1.53 -6.99 3.91
C SER A 170 -1.42 -7.90 5.13
N HIS A 171 -1.89 -7.44 6.26
CA HIS A 171 -2.08 -8.27 7.43
C HIS A 171 -3.34 -7.87 8.19
N THR A 172 -4.05 -8.87 8.69
CA THR A 172 -5.24 -8.66 9.52
C THR A 172 -4.83 -8.50 10.98
N TYR A 173 -5.35 -7.48 11.65
CA TYR A 173 -5.13 -7.26 13.07
C TYR A 173 -6.44 -7.02 13.82
N LYS A 174 -6.44 -7.40 15.10
CA LYS A 174 -7.57 -7.17 16.01
C LYS A 174 -7.49 -5.77 16.59
N LYS A 175 -8.58 -5.01 16.49
CA LYS A 175 -8.75 -3.74 17.18
C LYS A 175 -9.82 -3.87 18.23
N TYR A 176 -9.46 -3.59 19.47
CA TYR A 176 -10.42 -3.52 20.58
C TYR A 176 -11.08 -2.14 20.55
N MET A 177 -12.39 -2.14 20.49
CA MET A 177 -13.22 -0.93 20.47
C MET A 177 -13.58 -0.50 21.91
N PRO A 178 -14.01 0.77 22.13
CA PRO A 178 -14.39 1.27 23.46
C PRO A 178 -15.56 0.51 24.10
N ASP A 179 -16.42 -0.10 23.31
CA ASP A 179 -17.56 -0.93 23.72
C ASP A 179 -17.19 -2.40 23.99
N ASN A 180 -15.90 -2.73 24.09
CA ASN A 180 -15.32 -4.07 24.22
C ASN A 180 -15.57 -5.00 23.01
N SER A 181 -16.15 -4.53 21.93
CA SER A 181 -16.22 -5.30 20.69
C SER A 181 -14.84 -5.42 20.03
N ILE A 182 -14.66 -6.47 19.22
CA ILE A 182 -13.43 -6.70 18.46
C ILE A 182 -13.74 -6.47 16.98
N GLU A 183 -13.01 -5.54 16.37
CA GLU A 183 -13.04 -5.31 14.93
C GLU A 183 -11.76 -5.87 14.29
N TYR A 184 -11.92 -6.68 13.23
CA TYR A 184 -10.80 -7.13 12.42
C TYR A 184 -10.55 -6.10 11.33
N ARG A 185 -9.32 -5.64 11.22
CA ARG A 185 -8.90 -4.64 10.23
C ARG A 185 -7.73 -5.15 9.43
N ILE A 186 -7.67 -4.71 8.18
CA ILE A 186 -6.53 -4.97 7.30
C ILE A 186 -5.62 -3.74 7.31
N ALA A 187 -4.35 -3.97 7.56
CA ALA A 187 -3.30 -2.98 7.35
C ALA A 187 -2.44 -3.40 6.16
N HIS A 188 -1.90 -2.40 5.47
CA HIS A 188 -1.03 -2.61 4.33
C HIS A 188 0.32 -1.95 4.58
N GLU A 189 1.39 -2.57 4.09
CA GLU A 189 2.74 -2.01 4.12
C GLU A 189 3.52 -2.42 2.87
N VAL A 190 4.53 -1.63 2.52
CA VAL A 190 5.50 -2.00 1.49
C VAL A 190 6.68 -2.66 2.17
N VAL A 191 6.95 -3.91 1.84
CA VAL A 191 8.17 -4.61 2.25
C VAL A 191 9.27 -4.31 1.24
N VAL A 192 10.25 -3.53 1.66
CA VAL A 192 11.34 -3.07 0.82
C VAL A 192 12.34 -4.22 0.58
N LYS A 193 12.70 -4.42 -0.67
CA LYS A 193 13.70 -5.41 -1.12
C LYS A 193 14.99 -4.78 -1.59
N GLU A 194 14.91 -3.57 -2.15
CA GLU A 194 16.03 -2.83 -2.69
C GLU A 194 15.82 -1.33 -2.49
N TYR A 195 16.91 -0.56 -2.42
CA TYR A 195 16.88 0.89 -2.39
C TYR A 195 18.01 1.52 -3.23
N LYS A 196 17.84 2.80 -3.59
CA LYS A 196 18.84 3.62 -4.28
C LYS A 196 18.91 5.01 -3.67
#